data_b5eb19383b592324b41515fe1b4ee5de
#
_entry.id   b5eb19383b592324b41515fe1b4ee5de
#
_cell.length_a   1.000
_cell.length_b   1.000
_cell.length_c   1.000
_cell.angle_alpha   90.00
_cell.angle_beta   90.00
_cell.angle_gamma   90.00
#
_symmetry.space_group_name_H-M   'P 1'
#
loop_
_entity.id
_entity.type
_entity.pdbx_description
1 polymer ?
#
loop_
_entity_poly.entity_id
_entity_poly.type
_entity_poly.pdbx_seq_one_letter_code
_entity_poly.pdbx_strand_id
1 'polypeptide(L)'
;WSNAPQHGDIIEMLIGPRSNVQDSAVIHVSDDLGTYLGELVTVGHSAILHACTVKDEVLIGMGAIVLDGSVIGERSIIGAGALVTGGTITPPGSLVIGSPAKVVRTLSLDEQAKVKAWAEKYVVQSKKYLAR
;
A
#
# COMPACT_ATOMS: atom_id res chain seq x y z
N TRP A 1 25.61 3.22 -2.83
CA TRP A 1 25.57 3.75 -2.47
C TRP A 1 25.86 3.36 -1.97
N SER A 2 26.23 3.19 -2.04
CA SER A 2 26.60 3.14 -1.61
C SER A 2 26.12 2.70 -1.01
N ASN A 3 25.34 2.19 -0.80
CA ASN A 3 24.83 2.02 -0.19
C ASN A 3 24.47 1.77 0.54
N ALA A 4 24.20 0.61 0.39
CA ALA A 4 23.85 0.50 1.77
C ALA A 4 23.15 1.68 2.11
N PRO A 5 22.21 1.68 2.99
CA PRO A 5 22.19 2.99 3.44
C PRO A 5 23.60 3.22 3.75
N GLN A 6 24.06 4.01 2.92
CA GLN A 6 25.32 4.25 3.01
C GLN A 6 25.40 5.36 3.88
N HIS A 7 26.23 5.48 4.58
CA HIS A 7 26.57 6.48 5.44
C HIS A 7 25.80 7.75 5.31
N GLY A 8 24.90 8.02 6.19
CA GLY A 8 24.06 9.19 6.18
C GLY A 8 22.80 9.03 5.36
N ASP A 9 22.59 7.88 4.75
CA ASP A 9 21.33 7.63 4.10
C ASP A 9 20.21 7.62 5.11
N ILE A 10 19.08 8.15 4.70
CA ILE A 10 17.89 8.25 5.55
C ILE A 10 16.93 7.15 5.19
N ILE A 11 16.54 6.37 6.19
CA ILE A 11 15.48 5.39 6.04
C ILE A 11 14.16 6.09 6.30
N GLU A 12 13.34 6.23 5.28
CA GLU A 12 12.16 7.07 5.32
C GLU A 12 10.86 6.29 5.31
N MET A 13 9.85 6.87 5.92
CA MET A 13 8.47 6.46 5.75
C MET A 13 7.75 7.65 5.13
N LEU A 14 7.31 7.51 3.87
CA LEU A 14 6.62 8.56 3.17
C LEU A 14 5.22 8.09 2.80
N ILE A 15 4.22 8.88 3.15
CA ILE A 15 2.83 8.60 2.81
C ILE A 15 2.32 9.73 1.95
N GLY A 16 1.95 9.42 0.72
CA GLY A 16 1.49 10.39 -0.24
C GLY A 16 0.16 11.03 0.15
N PRO A 17 -0.19 12.14 -0.50
CA PRO A 17 -1.40 12.89 -0.16
C PRO A 17 -2.67 12.09 -0.43
N ARG A 18 -3.72 12.41 0.34
CA ARG A 18 -5.04 11.80 0.23
C ARG A 18 -5.05 10.28 0.42
N SER A 19 -3.98 9.73 1.01
CA SER A 19 -3.95 8.34 1.43
C SER A 19 -4.51 8.21 2.83
N ASN A 20 -5.07 7.04 3.17
CA ASN A 20 -5.59 6.80 4.51
C ASN A 20 -5.07 5.48 5.06
N VAL A 21 -4.76 5.50 6.36
CA VAL A 21 -4.29 4.32 7.08
C VAL A 21 -5.32 4.07 8.18
N GLN A 22 -6.00 2.93 8.08
CA GLN A 22 -7.11 2.63 8.97
C GLN A 22 -6.64 2.03 10.29
N ASP A 23 -7.59 1.83 11.22
CA ASP A 23 -7.29 1.42 12.59
C ASP A 23 -6.45 0.15 12.65
N SER A 24 -5.49 0.16 13.58
CA SER A 24 -4.60 -0.98 13.87
C SER A 24 -3.68 -1.38 12.71
N ALA A 25 -3.65 -0.62 11.62
CA ALA A 25 -2.67 -0.86 10.57
C ALA A 25 -1.29 -0.41 11.05
N VAL A 26 -0.26 -1.13 10.63
CA VAL A 26 1.12 -0.85 11.02
C VAL A 26 1.94 -0.59 9.77
N ILE A 27 2.65 0.55 9.75
CA ILE A 27 3.58 0.88 8.68
C ILE A 27 4.95 1.00 9.32
N HIS A 28 5.90 0.22 8.83
CA HIS A 28 7.22 0.15 9.42
C HIS A 28 8.31 0.19 8.36
N VAL A 29 9.53 0.44 8.79
CA VAL A 29 10.70 0.40 7.90
C VAL A 29 11.67 -0.66 8.42
N SER A 30 12.53 -1.16 7.55
CA SER A 30 13.62 -2.04 7.97
C SER A 30 14.88 -1.22 8.23
N ASP A 31 15.95 -1.89 8.62
CA ASP A 31 17.23 -1.22 8.82
C ASP A 31 17.80 -0.66 7.52
N ASP A 32 17.43 -1.22 6.39
CA ASP A 32 17.99 -0.88 5.10
C ASP A 32 17.01 -0.24 4.12
N LEU A 33 15.72 -0.43 4.31
CA LEU A 33 14.70 -0.01 3.34
C LEU A 33 13.60 0.81 3.99
N GLY A 34 13.20 1.88 3.32
CA GLY A 34 12.05 2.68 3.70
C GLY A 34 10.74 2.08 3.25
N THR A 35 9.65 2.74 3.59
CA THR A 35 8.30 2.40 3.16
C THR A 35 7.69 3.61 2.48
N TYR A 36 7.16 3.40 1.27
CA TYR A 36 6.65 4.48 0.45
C TYR A 36 5.25 4.16 -0.02
N LEU A 37 4.31 5.03 0.30
CA LEU A 37 2.94 4.95 -0.18
C LEU A 37 2.67 6.13 -1.11
N GLY A 38 2.09 5.87 -2.26
CA GLY A 38 1.73 6.90 -3.21
C GLY A 38 0.48 7.68 -2.78
N GLU A 39 -0.16 8.31 -3.74
CA GLU A 39 -1.37 9.09 -3.54
C GLU A 39 -2.60 8.19 -3.58
N LEU A 40 -3.62 8.52 -2.77
CA LEU A 40 -4.90 7.81 -2.75
C LEU A 40 -4.75 6.31 -2.47
N VAL A 41 -3.82 5.96 -1.60
CA VAL A 41 -3.66 4.59 -1.13
C VAL A 41 -4.57 4.38 0.08
N THR A 42 -5.32 3.29 0.09
CA THR A 42 -6.13 2.90 1.23
C THR A 42 -5.48 1.70 1.90
N VAL A 43 -5.09 1.86 3.17
CA VAL A 43 -4.52 0.77 3.96
C VAL A 43 -5.58 0.30 4.95
N GLY A 44 -6.09 -0.90 4.73
CA GLY A 44 -7.19 -1.45 5.51
C GLY A 44 -6.81 -1.76 6.96
N HIS A 45 -7.83 -2.02 7.78
CA HIS A 45 -7.67 -2.31 9.20
C HIS A 45 -6.68 -3.47 9.42
N SER A 46 -5.79 -3.30 10.38
CA SER A 46 -4.84 -4.33 10.79
C SER A 46 -3.86 -4.81 9.71
N ALA A 47 -3.76 -4.11 8.58
CA ALA A 47 -2.77 -4.44 7.58
C ALA A 47 -1.37 -4.07 8.08
N ILE A 48 -0.36 -4.78 7.60
CA ILE A 48 1.04 -4.53 7.95
C ILE A 48 1.83 -4.27 6.68
N LEU A 49 2.43 -3.09 6.58
CA LEU A 49 3.30 -2.74 5.48
C LEU A 49 4.71 -2.56 6.04
N HIS A 50 5.65 -3.35 5.56
CA HIS A 50 7.01 -3.34 6.08
C HIS A 50 8.03 -3.19 4.96
N ALA A 51 8.71 -2.05 4.92
CA ALA A 51 9.80 -1.78 3.99
C ALA A 51 9.43 -2.04 2.53
N CYS A 52 8.26 -1.58 2.11
CA CYS A 52 7.73 -1.83 0.77
C CYS A 52 7.34 -0.53 0.07
N THR A 53 7.06 -0.63 -1.22
CA THR A 53 6.58 0.48 -2.03
C THR A 53 5.19 0.15 -2.55
N VAL A 54 4.23 1.01 -2.27
CA VAL A 54 2.86 0.89 -2.77
C VAL A 54 2.59 2.11 -3.63
N LYS A 55 2.30 1.87 -4.90
CA LYS A 55 2.08 2.95 -5.87
C LYS A 55 0.71 3.58 -5.67
N ASP A 56 0.33 4.50 -6.58
CA ASP A 56 -0.90 5.28 -6.43
C ASP A 56 -2.17 4.44 -6.54
N GLU A 57 -3.21 4.86 -5.84
CA GLU A 57 -4.57 4.34 -5.99
C GLU A 57 -4.64 2.83 -5.75
N VAL A 58 -3.92 2.34 -4.74
CA VAL A 58 -3.92 0.93 -4.37
C VAL A 58 -4.79 0.74 -3.13
N LEU A 59 -5.54 -0.35 -3.10
CA LEU A 59 -6.27 -0.79 -1.90
C LEU A 59 -5.52 -1.97 -1.28
N ILE A 60 -5.07 -1.80 -0.06
CA ILE A 60 -4.51 -2.88 0.76
C ILE A 60 -5.63 -3.38 1.66
N GLY A 61 -6.07 -4.61 1.47
CA GLY A 61 -7.17 -5.19 2.23
C GLY A 61 -6.84 -5.38 3.70
N MET A 62 -7.88 -5.48 4.52
CA MET A 62 -7.70 -5.66 5.96
C MET A 62 -6.88 -6.90 6.27
N GLY A 63 -5.97 -6.79 7.22
CA GLY A 63 -5.14 -7.91 7.66
C GLY A 63 -4.08 -8.38 6.66
N ALA A 64 -3.94 -7.71 5.52
CA ALA A 64 -2.90 -8.06 4.56
C ALA A 64 -1.51 -7.71 5.10
N ILE A 65 -0.51 -8.46 4.69
CA ILE A 65 0.88 -8.23 5.08
C ILE A 65 1.71 -8.08 3.81
N VAL A 66 2.44 -6.97 3.69
CA VAL A 66 3.31 -6.71 2.54
C VAL A 66 4.73 -6.53 3.06
N LEU A 67 5.63 -7.37 2.60
CA LEU A 67 6.96 -7.49 3.16
C LEU A 67 8.06 -6.80 2.34
N ASP A 68 9.26 -6.80 2.90
CA ASP A 68 10.41 -6.00 2.49
C ASP A 68 10.73 -6.09 1.01
N GLY A 69 10.93 -4.94 0.39
CA GLY A 69 11.34 -4.84 -1.00
C GLY A 69 10.24 -5.10 -2.02
N SER A 70 9.01 -5.37 -1.57
CA SER A 70 7.89 -5.54 -2.49
C SER A 70 7.50 -4.22 -3.12
N VAL A 71 7.04 -4.28 -4.37
CA VAL A 71 6.53 -3.11 -5.10
C VAL A 71 5.14 -3.46 -5.65
N ILE A 72 4.14 -2.77 -5.16
CA ILE A 72 2.75 -2.97 -5.61
C ILE A 72 2.44 -1.91 -6.67
N GLY A 73 2.15 -2.35 -7.89
CA GLY A 73 1.85 -1.45 -9.00
C GLY A 73 0.56 -0.67 -8.77
N GLU A 74 0.47 0.50 -9.38
CA GLU A 74 -0.68 1.40 -9.19
C GLU A 74 -2.00 0.75 -9.59
N ARG A 75 -3.07 1.21 -8.98
CA ARG A 75 -4.45 0.78 -9.24
C ARG A 75 -4.65 -0.73 -9.07
N SER A 76 -3.99 -1.28 -8.04
CA SER A 76 -4.10 -2.70 -7.70
C SER A 76 -4.90 -2.89 -6.42
N ILE A 77 -5.35 -4.11 -6.21
CA ILE A 77 -5.99 -4.54 -4.95
C ILE A 77 -5.17 -5.68 -4.37
N ILE A 78 -4.75 -5.52 -3.12
CA ILE A 78 -4.22 -6.62 -2.32
C ILE A 78 -5.38 -7.12 -1.46
N GLY A 79 -5.75 -8.38 -1.64
CA GLY A 79 -6.92 -8.93 -0.96
C GLY A 79 -6.74 -9.02 0.56
N ALA A 80 -7.85 -9.07 1.28
CA ALA A 80 -7.84 -9.20 2.73
C ALA A 80 -7.05 -10.44 3.16
N GLY A 81 -6.21 -10.29 4.17
CA GLY A 81 -5.41 -11.41 4.69
C GLY A 81 -4.32 -11.94 3.78
N ALA A 82 -4.06 -11.30 2.66
CA ALA A 82 -3.00 -11.75 1.75
C ALA A 82 -1.62 -11.55 2.37
N LEU A 83 -0.71 -12.46 2.06
CA LEU A 83 0.69 -12.33 2.47
C LEU A 83 1.56 -12.13 1.24
N VAL A 84 1.97 -10.90 0.99
CA VAL A 84 2.87 -10.55 -0.11
C VAL A 84 4.30 -10.72 0.40
N THR A 85 4.96 -11.74 -0.10
CA THR A 85 6.32 -12.07 0.36
C THR A 85 7.35 -11.06 -0.16
N GLY A 86 8.49 -10.99 0.52
CA GLY A 86 9.54 -10.03 0.20
C GLY A 86 9.98 -10.09 -1.25
N GLY A 87 10.24 -8.92 -1.82
CA GLY A 87 10.73 -8.82 -3.20
C GLY A 87 9.67 -9.04 -4.28
N THR A 88 8.41 -9.20 -3.93
CA THR A 88 7.34 -9.38 -4.90
C THR A 88 7.08 -8.08 -5.66
N ILE A 89 7.05 -8.16 -6.99
CA ILE A 89 6.72 -6.99 -7.82
C ILE A 89 5.46 -7.31 -8.60
N THR A 90 4.42 -6.51 -8.41
CA THR A 90 3.16 -6.72 -9.10
C THR A 90 2.95 -5.65 -10.18
N PRO A 91 2.45 -6.02 -11.36
CA PRO A 91 2.16 -5.03 -12.39
C PRO A 91 0.97 -4.15 -12.00
N PRO A 92 0.82 -2.98 -12.65
CA PRO A 92 -0.35 -2.13 -12.41
C PRO A 92 -1.66 -2.87 -12.66
N GLY A 93 -2.70 -2.49 -11.91
CA GLY A 93 -4.04 -3.03 -12.11
C GLY A 93 -4.18 -4.49 -11.74
N SER A 94 -3.41 -4.98 -10.78
CA SER A 94 -3.43 -6.40 -10.38
C SER A 94 -4.38 -6.67 -9.22
N LEU A 95 -5.05 -7.81 -9.27
CA LEU A 95 -5.71 -8.38 -8.10
C LEU A 95 -4.77 -9.44 -7.51
N VAL A 96 -4.34 -9.23 -6.28
CA VAL A 96 -3.32 -10.04 -5.61
C VAL A 96 -3.94 -10.69 -4.38
N ILE A 97 -3.99 -12.00 -4.32
CA ILE A 97 -4.71 -12.75 -3.27
C ILE A 97 -3.89 -13.93 -2.80
N GLY A 98 -4.06 -14.28 -1.54
CA GLY A 98 -3.58 -15.56 -1.00
C GLY A 98 -2.38 -15.42 -0.09
N SER A 99 -1.93 -16.56 0.41
CA SER A 99 -0.78 -16.68 1.31
C SER A 99 0.00 -17.95 0.95
N PRO A 100 1.12 -17.86 0.21
CA PRO A 100 1.69 -16.64 -0.35
C PRO A 100 0.81 -16.03 -1.44
N ALA A 101 0.79 -14.71 -1.51
CA ALA A 101 -0.07 -14.02 -2.46
C ALA A 101 0.43 -14.14 -3.89
N LYS A 102 -0.51 -14.19 -4.82
CA LYS A 102 -0.23 -14.25 -6.25
C LYS A 102 -1.14 -13.29 -6.99
N VAL A 103 -0.67 -12.79 -8.12
CA VAL A 103 -1.51 -12.05 -9.05
C VAL A 103 -2.46 -13.05 -9.69
N VAL A 104 -3.76 -12.92 -9.41
CA VAL A 104 -4.75 -13.86 -9.92
C VAL A 104 -5.43 -13.38 -11.20
N ARG A 105 -5.46 -12.09 -11.44
CA ARG A 105 -5.97 -11.50 -12.68
C ARG A 105 -5.69 -10.01 -12.73
N THR A 106 -5.95 -9.40 -13.87
CA THR A 106 -5.94 -7.96 -14.03
C THR A 106 -7.33 -7.43 -13.65
N LEU A 107 -7.36 -6.29 -12.95
CA LEU A 107 -8.62 -5.62 -12.63
C LEU A 107 -9.18 -4.94 -13.87
N SER A 108 -10.52 -4.92 -14.00
CA SER A 108 -11.16 -4.12 -15.02
C SER A 108 -10.99 -2.63 -14.73
N LEU A 109 -11.19 -1.80 -15.74
CA LEU A 109 -11.13 -0.34 -15.53
C LEU A 109 -12.19 0.13 -14.54
N ASP A 110 -13.36 -0.51 -14.55
CA ASP A 110 -14.43 -0.20 -13.60
C ASP A 110 -14.01 -0.51 -12.16
N GLU A 111 -13.38 -1.67 -11.95
CA GLU A 111 -12.86 -2.05 -10.63
C GLU A 111 -11.80 -1.05 -10.16
N GLN A 112 -10.91 -0.65 -11.04
CA GLN A 112 -9.86 0.34 -10.70
C GLN A 112 -10.49 1.68 -10.33
N ALA A 113 -11.51 2.11 -11.05
CA ALA A 113 -12.22 3.35 -10.75
C ALA A 113 -12.90 3.29 -9.38
N LYS A 114 -13.44 2.12 -9.01
CA LYS A 114 -14.06 1.95 -7.69
C LYS A 114 -13.06 2.06 -6.56
N VAL A 115 -11.85 1.55 -6.73
CA VAL A 115 -10.80 1.70 -5.73
C VAL A 115 -10.46 3.17 -5.50
N LYS A 116 -10.32 3.91 -6.58
CA LYS A 116 -10.05 5.35 -6.50
C LYS A 116 -11.19 6.09 -5.80
N ALA A 117 -12.43 5.80 -6.20
CA ALA A 117 -13.60 6.42 -5.60
C ALA A 117 -13.70 6.13 -4.10
N TRP A 118 -13.36 4.94 -3.67
CA TRP A 118 -13.33 4.55 -2.27
C TRP A 118 -12.34 5.42 -1.48
N ALA A 119 -11.12 5.59 -2.02
CA ALA A 119 -10.10 6.44 -1.38
C ALA A 119 -10.57 7.90 -1.32
N GLU A 120 -11.17 8.41 -2.39
CA GLU A 120 -11.68 9.78 -2.43
C GLU A 120 -12.80 9.99 -1.41
N LYS A 121 -13.62 8.98 -1.17
CA LYS A 121 -14.67 9.03 -0.16
C LYS A 121 -14.08 9.26 1.23
N TYR A 122 -12.98 8.60 1.56
CA TYR A 122 -12.30 8.82 2.84
C TYR A 122 -11.75 10.23 2.96
N VAL A 123 -11.28 10.83 1.90
CA VAL A 123 -10.83 12.23 1.91
C VAL A 123 -11.99 13.14 2.30
N VAL A 124 -13.15 12.95 1.69
CA VAL A 124 -14.35 13.76 1.98
C VAL A 124 -14.79 13.57 3.42
N GLN A 125 -14.81 12.35 3.92
CA GLN A 125 -15.18 12.06 5.31
C GLN A 125 -14.24 12.74 6.30
N SER A 126 -12.93 12.71 6.04
CA SER A 126 -11.94 13.38 6.88
C SER A 126 -12.19 14.87 6.95
N LYS A 127 -12.47 15.51 5.82
CA LYS A 127 -12.76 16.94 5.78
C LYS A 127 -14.01 17.29 6.57
N LYS A 128 -15.06 16.50 6.44
CA LYS A 128 -16.29 16.70 7.21
C LYS A 128 -16.06 16.57 8.70
N TYR A 129 -15.26 15.58 9.09
CA TYR A 129 -14.95 15.37 10.49
C TYR A 129 -14.17 16.53 11.08
N LEU A 130 -13.19 17.03 10.36
CA LEU A 130 -12.36 18.14 10.81
C LEU A 130 -13.11 19.47 10.83
N ALA A 131 -14.17 19.61 10.06
CA ALA A 131 -14.96 20.82 9.97
C ALA A 131 -15.97 20.98 11.14
N ARG A 132 -16.12 19.97 11.98
CA ARG A 132 -17.06 20.05 13.11
C ARG A 132 -16.60 20.96 14.21
#